data_5b2de41df36e3e5d4ac43a428f4b10dc
#
_entry.id   5b2de41df36e3e5d4ac43a428f4b10dc
#
_cell.length_a   1.000
_cell.length_b   1.000
_cell.length_c   1.000
_cell.angle_alpha   90.00
_cell.angle_beta   90.00
_cell.angle_gamma   90.00
#
_symmetry.space_group_name_H-M   'P 1'
#
loop_
_entity.id
_entity.type
_entity.pdbx_description
1 polymer ?
#
loop_
_entity_poly.entity_id
_entity_poly.type
_entity_poly.pdbx_seq_one_letter_code
_entity_poly.pdbx_strand_id
1 'polypeptide(L)'
;MMEDGLSTPVGTRRSFFVKTTVFISSLIGISLAVPLIGYVIAPALQRRNKEWVSLGKADSLPVGEPKAMDYTMTEKDGWQEIHTTKGVWAVKQPNGEVTVFSPICPHLGCGYRWDQQDRLFKCPCHGSVYDMNGTVKAGPAPRPLDTLPSKIENGDLLVQYEEFKSGLAKKVEL
;
A
#
# COMPACT_ATOMS: atom_id res chain seq x y z
N MET A 1 -14.28 77.87 9.66
CA MET A 1 -13.47 76.78 10.27
C MET A 1 -14.45 75.85 10.94
N MET A 2 -14.79 74.75 10.25
CA MET A 2 -15.61 73.67 10.81
C MET A 2 -14.61 72.55 11.15
N GLU A 3 -14.45 72.26 12.43
CA GLU A 3 -13.69 71.08 12.90
C GLU A 3 -14.67 69.88 12.90
N ASP A 4 -14.46 69.02 11.91
CA ASP A 4 -15.14 67.71 11.88
C ASP A 4 -14.51 66.82 12.98
N GLY A 5 -15.14 66.78 14.12
CA GLY A 5 -14.82 65.88 15.20
C GLY A 5 -15.07 64.43 14.78
N LEU A 6 -13.99 63.73 14.47
CA LEU A 6 -13.98 62.29 14.20
C LEU A 6 -14.30 61.55 15.51
N SER A 7 -15.59 61.33 15.77
CA SER A 7 -16.05 60.56 16.93
C SER A 7 -15.71 59.07 16.67
N THR A 8 -14.72 58.54 17.36
CA THR A 8 -14.47 57.12 17.44
C THR A 8 -15.68 56.41 18.04
N PRO A 9 -16.24 55.37 17.41
CA PRO A 9 -17.42 54.72 17.92
C PRO A 9 -17.09 54.02 19.23
N VAL A 10 -17.62 54.53 20.32
CA VAL A 10 -17.52 53.90 21.66
C VAL A 10 -18.24 52.56 21.57
N GLY A 11 -17.47 51.47 21.64
CA GLY A 11 -17.99 50.12 21.56
C GLY A 11 -19.07 49.86 22.62
N THR A 12 -20.28 49.60 22.22
CA THR A 12 -21.37 49.29 23.14
C THR A 12 -21.13 47.92 23.80
N ARG A 13 -21.66 47.72 25.02
CA ARG A 13 -21.58 46.43 25.73
C ARG A 13 -22.02 45.27 24.84
N ARG A 14 -23.06 45.47 24.03
CA ARG A 14 -23.55 44.50 23.04
C ARG A 14 -22.49 44.14 22.01
N SER A 15 -21.81 45.13 21.45
CA SER A 15 -20.75 44.96 20.49
C SER A 15 -19.54 44.17 21.06
N PHE A 16 -19.21 44.43 22.32
CA PHE A 16 -18.18 43.66 23.04
C PHE A 16 -18.56 42.19 23.15
N PHE A 17 -19.74 41.88 23.67
CA PHE A 17 -20.19 40.51 23.83
C PHE A 17 -20.31 39.76 22.47
N VAL A 18 -20.81 40.40 21.44
CA VAL A 18 -20.87 39.80 20.08
C VAL A 18 -19.47 39.47 19.59
N LYS A 19 -18.50 40.40 19.66
CA LYS A 19 -17.12 40.15 19.23
C LYS A 19 -16.45 39.01 20.02
N THR A 20 -16.64 39.00 21.35
CA THR A 20 -16.09 37.96 22.23
C THR A 20 -16.71 36.59 21.92
N THR A 21 -18.01 36.51 21.72
CA THR A 21 -18.69 35.27 21.34
C THR A 21 -18.21 34.76 19.98
N VAL A 22 -18.12 35.63 18.97
CA VAL A 22 -17.59 35.26 17.65
C VAL A 22 -16.16 34.77 17.75
N PHE A 23 -15.32 35.46 18.52
CA PHE A 23 -13.92 35.06 18.71
C PHE A 23 -13.79 33.67 19.37
N ILE A 24 -14.51 33.44 20.46
CA ILE A 24 -14.50 32.15 21.16
C ILE A 24 -15.05 31.05 20.25
N SER A 25 -16.17 31.30 19.56
CA SER A 25 -16.76 30.33 18.63
C SER A 25 -15.82 30.00 17.47
N SER A 26 -15.08 30.98 16.96
CA SER A 26 -14.08 30.76 15.92
C SER A 26 -12.91 29.90 16.41
N LEU A 27 -12.43 30.15 17.64
CA LEU A 27 -11.38 29.32 18.24
C LEU A 27 -11.83 27.87 18.40
N ILE A 28 -13.04 27.66 18.92
CA ILE A 28 -13.62 26.31 19.05
C ILE A 28 -13.78 25.65 17.66
N GLY A 29 -14.33 26.40 16.72
CA GLY A 29 -14.52 25.90 15.34
C GLY A 29 -13.20 25.46 14.69
N ILE A 30 -12.16 26.28 14.79
CA ILE A 30 -10.82 25.96 14.25
C ILE A 30 -10.22 24.74 14.98
N SER A 31 -10.32 24.71 16.31
CA SER A 31 -9.80 23.62 17.12
C SER A 31 -10.40 22.26 16.77
N LEU A 32 -11.66 22.23 16.37
CA LEU A 32 -12.36 21.01 15.94
C LEU A 32 -12.16 20.72 14.44
N ALA A 33 -12.17 21.75 13.59
CA ALA A 33 -12.07 21.58 12.14
C ALA A 33 -10.70 21.08 11.69
N VAL A 34 -9.62 21.60 12.29
CA VAL A 34 -8.25 21.22 11.90
C VAL A 34 -7.99 19.71 12.03
N PRO A 35 -8.22 19.07 13.20
CA PRO A 35 -8.02 17.65 13.33
C PRO A 35 -9.00 16.81 12.47
N LEU A 36 -10.25 17.27 12.34
CA LEU A 36 -11.24 16.56 11.51
C LEU A 36 -10.85 16.57 10.04
N ILE A 37 -10.47 17.73 9.50
CA ILE A 37 -10.01 17.87 8.11
C ILE A 37 -8.71 17.06 7.93
N GLY A 38 -7.78 17.16 8.87
CA GLY A 38 -6.55 16.38 8.86
C GLY A 38 -6.83 14.87 8.80
N TYR A 39 -7.74 14.37 9.62
CA TYR A 39 -8.13 12.97 9.62
C TYR A 39 -8.70 12.49 8.27
N VAL A 40 -9.53 13.31 7.64
CA VAL A 40 -10.14 12.96 6.34
C VAL A 40 -9.12 13.01 5.20
N ILE A 41 -8.19 13.98 5.23
CA ILE A 41 -7.25 14.22 4.11
C ILE A 41 -5.97 13.40 4.28
N ALA A 42 -5.51 13.13 5.51
CA ALA A 42 -4.25 12.44 5.76
C ALA A 42 -4.08 11.11 5.00
N PRO A 43 -5.09 10.21 4.90
CA PRO A 43 -4.94 8.97 4.15
C PRO A 43 -4.66 9.19 2.66
N ALA A 44 -5.24 10.23 2.07
CA ALA A 44 -5.02 10.57 0.66
C ALA A 44 -3.64 11.19 0.39
N LEU A 45 -3.02 11.77 1.42
CA LEU A 45 -1.68 12.37 1.33
C LEU A 45 -0.56 11.40 1.73
N GLN A 46 -0.88 10.30 2.39
CA GLN A 46 0.09 9.28 2.75
C GLN A 46 0.60 8.60 1.49
N ARG A 47 1.85 8.86 1.14
CA ARG A 47 2.56 8.07 0.12
C ARG A 47 2.92 6.73 0.74
N ARG A 48 2.49 5.63 0.14
CA ARG A 48 2.97 4.30 0.53
C ARG A 48 4.48 4.28 0.36
N ASN A 49 5.16 3.94 1.44
CA ASN A 49 6.61 3.84 1.43
C ASN A 49 6.98 2.55 0.68
N LYS A 50 7.48 2.69 -0.54
CA LYS A 50 7.95 1.57 -1.36
C LYS A 50 9.39 1.24 -0.97
N GLU A 51 9.56 0.70 0.21
CA GLU A 51 10.86 0.27 0.70
C GLU A 51 11.33 -1.02 0.01
N TRP A 52 12.63 -1.07 -0.31
CA TRP A 52 13.27 -2.29 -0.76
C TRP A 52 13.57 -3.18 0.46
N VAL A 53 12.97 -4.36 0.50
CA VAL A 53 13.14 -5.31 1.59
C VAL A 53 13.94 -6.51 1.10
N SER A 54 14.93 -6.96 1.88
CA SER A 54 15.72 -8.12 1.52
C SER A 54 14.96 -9.41 1.82
N LEU A 55 14.89 -10.29 0.82
CA LEU A 55 14.41 -11.66 0.96
C LEU A 55 15.57 -12.64 1.28
N GLY A 56 16.80 -12.14 1.34
CA GLY A 56 18.01 -12.95 1.56
C GLY A 56 18.81 -13.20 0.29
N LYS A 57 19.75 -14.14 0.35
CA LYS A 57 20.70 -14.40 -0.73
C LYS A 57 20.02 -15.01 -1.97
N ALA A 58 20.21 -14.36 -3.13
CA ALA A 58 19.68 -14.84 -4.42
C ALA A 58 20.28 -16.22 -4.82
N ASP A 59 21.49 -16.53 -4.36
CA ASP A 59 22.16 -17.81 -4.64
C ASP A 59 21.53 -18.98 -3.87
N SER A 60 20.79 -18.70 -2.80
CA SER A 60 20.04 -19.73 -2.05
C SER A 60 18.77 -20.22 -2.76
N LEU A 61 18.41 -19.60 -3.88
CA LEU A 61 17.24 -19.99 -4.66
C LEU A 61 17.56 -21.17 -5.57
N PRO A 62 16.73 -22.23 -5.54
CA PRO A 62 16.86 -23.33 -6.49
C PRO A 62 16.53 -22.85 -7.91
N VAL A 63 17.27 -23.32 -8.89
CA VAL A 63 17.01 -23.01 -10.30
C VAL A 63 15.85 -23.85 -10.81
N GLY A 64 14.89 -23.21 -11.45
CA GLY A 64 13.74 -23.89 -12.03
C GLY A 64 12.70 -24.45 -11.05
N GLU A 65 12.74 -23.98 -9.80
CA GLU A 65 11.80 -24.36 -8.76
C GLU A 65 11.35 -23.11 -7.97
N PRO A 66 10.04 -22.83 -7.89
CA PRO A 66 9.53 -21.74 -7.08
C PRO A 66 9.74 -21.95 -5.59
N LYS A 67 10.24 -20.93 -4.89
CA LYS A 67 10.42 -20.94 -3.46
C LYS A 67 9.52 -19.90 -2.79
N ALA A 68 8.71 -20.35 -1.83
CA ALA A 68 7.99 -19.43 -0.96
C ALA A 68 8.97 -18.73 -0.02
N MET A 69 8.86 -17.42 0.09
CA MET A 69 9.69 -16.59 0.96
C MET A 69 8.80 -15.59 1.68
N ASP A 70 9.13 -15.35 2.94
CA ASP A 70 8.43 -14.37 3.76
C ASP A 70 9.37 -13.22 4.08
N TYR A 71 8.82 -12.02 4.18
CA TYR A 71 9.53 -10.87 4.67
C TYR A 71 8.64 -10.05 5.59
N THR A 72 9.26 -9.34 6.51
CA THR A 72 8.54 -8.51 7.48
C THR A 72 8.71 -7.04 7.11
N MET A 73 7.58 -6.37 6.91
CA MET A 73 7.50 -4.92 6.78
C MET A 73 7.21 -4.29 8.13
N THR A 74 7.84 -3.16 8.40
CA THR A 74 7.49 -2.32 9.54
C THR A 74 6.79 -1.08 9.02
N GLU A 75 5.51 -0.97 9.29
CA GLU A 75 4.71 0.21 8.96
C GLU A 75 4.49 1.06 10.23
N LYS A 76 4.60 2.38 10.09
CA LYS A 76 4.24 3.32 11.15
C LYS A 76 2.83 3.81 10.95
N ASP A 77 1.95 3.47 11.88
CA ASP A 77 0.60 4.02 11.95
C ASP A 77 0.50 4.96 13.17
N GLY A 78 0.64 6.27 12.92
CA GLY A 78 0.74 7.26 13.98
C GLY A 78 1.98 7.03 14.87
N TRP A 79 1.76 6.61 16.12
CA TRP A 79 2.81 6.28 17.10
C TRP A 79 3.09 4.78 17.24
N GLN A 80 2.35 3.92 16.52
CA GLN A 80 2.53 2.47 16.55
C GLN A 80 3.40 1.98 15.40
N GLU A 81 4.28 1.03 15.70
CA GLU A 81 5.01 0.26 14.70
C GLU A 81 4.29 -1.08 14.52
N ILE A 82 3.78 -1.31 13.33
CA ILE A 82 3.08 -2.54 12.96
C ILE A 82 4.02 -3.40 12.12
N HIS A 83 4.33 -4.58 12.62
CA HIS A 83 5.12 -5.57 11.87
C HIS A 83 4.17 -6.49 11.12
N THR A 84 4.18 -6.41 9.80
CA THR A 84 3.35 -7.27 8.94
C THR A 84 4.25 -8.20 8.14
N THR A 85 4.02 -9.51 8.28
CA THR A 85 4.70 -10.51 7.46
C THR A 85 3.91 -10.76 6.19
N LYS A 86 4.57 -10.64 5.05
CA LYS A 86 4.02 -10.89 3.71
C LYS A 86 4.77 -12.03 3.06
N GLY A 87 4.05 -12.98 2.47
CA GLY A 87 4.63 -14.03 1.66
C GLY A 87 4.86 -13.56 0.22
N VAL A 88 5.79 -14.16 -0.49
CA VAL A 88 6.02 -14.00 -1.93
C VAL A 88 6.50 -15.32 -2.53
N TRP A 89 6.41 -15.46 -3.84
CA TRP A 89 7.00 -16.57 -4.56
C TRP A 89 8.18 -16.08 -5.39
N ALA A 90 9.38 -16.58 -5.13
CA ALA A 90 10.57 -16.29 -5.92
C ALA A 90 10.89 -17.47 -6.83
N VAL A 91 11.15 -17.18 -8.11
CA VAL A 91 11.47 -18.17 -9.14
C VAL A 91 12.77 -17.75 -9.83
N LYS A 92 13.82 -18.58 -9.69
CA LYS A 92 15.09 -18.38 -10.39
C LYS A 92 15.06 -19.18 -11.70
N GLN A 93 15.18 -18.48 -12.81
CA GLN A 93 15.23 -19.07 -14.14
C GLN A 93 16.62 -19.67 -14.45
N PRO A 94 16.74 -20.60 -15.40
CA PRO A 94 18.03 -21.17 -15.80
C PRO A 94 19.04 -20.13 -16.31
N ASN A 95 18.55 -19.00 -16.83
CA ASN A 95 19.40 -17.87 -17.27
C ASN A 95 19.91 -17.01 -16.10
N GLY A 96 19.55 -17.35 -14.85
CA GLY A 96 19.92 -16.60 -13.64
C GLY A 96 18.97 -15.45 -13.29
N GLU A 97 18.00 -15.15 -14.13
CA GLU A 97 16.97 -14.13 -13.83
C GLU A 97 16.06 -14.61 -12.69
N VAL A 98 15.71 -13.70 -11.78
CA VAL A 98 14.80 -14.00 -10.68
C VAL A 98 13.53 -13.18 -10.85
N THR A 99 12.40 -13.88 -10.92
CA THR A 99 11.07 -13.28 -10.91
C THR A 99 10.42 -13.47 -9.54
N VAL A 100 9.85 -12.40 -8.99
CA VAL A 100 9.11 -12.46 -7.72
C VAL A 100 7.64 -12.20 -8.00
N PHE A 101 6.79 -13.11 -7.56
CA PHE A 101 5.33 -13.02 -7.71
C PHE A 101 4.67 -12.64 -6.38
N SER A 102 3.62 -11.82 -6.46
CA SER A 102 2.66 -11.61 -5.39
C SER A 102 2.01 -12.95 -4.99
N PRO A 103 1.77 -13.22 -3.70
CA PRO A 103 1.15 -14.46 -3.26
C PRO A 103 -0.36 -14.52 -3.54
N ILE A 104 -0.89 -13.48 -4.14
CA ILE A 104 -2.32 -13.23 -4.34
C ILE A 104 -2.76 -13.61 -5.75
N CYS A 105 -3.77 -14.46 -5.85
CA CYS A 105 -4.37 -14.86 -7.12
C CYS A 105 -5.14 -13.68 -7.76
N PRO A 106 -4.84 -13.32 -9.02
CA PRO A 106 -5.49 -12.20 -9.72
C PRO A 106 -7.00 -12.35 -9.94
N HIS A 107 -7.57 -13.53 -9.69
CA HIS A 107 -9.02 -13.75 -9.81
C HIS A 107 -9.80 -12.98 -8.73
N LEU A 108 -9.78 -13.45 -7.49
CA LEU A 108 -10.53 -12.86 -6.37
C LEU A 108 -9.70 -12.78 -5.07
N GLY A 109 -8.37 -12.69 -5.18
CA GLY A 109 -7.53 -12.39 -4.03
C GLY A 109 -7.15 -13.56 -3.13
N CYS A 110 -7.46 -14.80 -3.50
CA CYS A 110 -7.02 -15.98 -2.72
C CYS A 110 -5.51 -16.20 -2.83
N GLY A 111 -4.91 -16.79 -1.79
CA GLY A 111 -3.57 -17.36 -1.89
C GLY A 111 -3.55 -18.58 -2.85
N TYR A 112 -2.40 -18.85 -3.45
CA TYR A 112 -2.18 -20.02 -4.27
C TYR A 112 -0.92 -20.77 -3.81
N ARG A 113 -0.75 -22.01 -4.29
CA ARG A 113 0.36 -22.89 -3.88
C ARG A 113 1.05 -23.47 -5.09
N TRP A 114 2.34 -23.77 -4.94
CA TRP A 114 3.09 -24.55 -5.89
C TRP A 114 2.80 -26.04 -5.71
N ASP A 115 2.46 -26.71 -6.79
CA ASP A 115 2.34 -28.15 -6.85
C ASP A 115 3.58 -28.73 -7.52
N GLN A 116 4.38 -29.46 -6.73
CA GLN A 116 5.64 -30.04 -7.18
C GLN A 116 5.47 -31.12 -8.23
N GLN A 117 4.38 -31.89 -8.13
CA GLN A 117 4.13 -33.03 -9.05
C GLN A 117 3.76 -32.53 -10.45
N ASP A 118 2.82 -31.59 -10.49
CA ASP A 118 2.35 -31.02 -11.75
C ASP A 118 3.23 -29.87 -12.27
N ARG A 119 4.12 -29.33 -11.42
CA ARG A 119 4.95 -28.16 -11.67
C ARG A 119 4.12 -26.94 -12.09
N LEU A 120 3.04 -26.70 -11.36
CA LEU A 120 2.07 -25.64 -11.58
C LEU A 120 1.72 -24.93 -10.29
N PHE A 121 1.44 -23.64 -10.37
CA PHE A 121 0.78 -22.92 -9.29
C PHE A 121 -0.73 -23.17 -9.38
N LYS A 122 -1.34 -23.52 -8.25
CA LYS A 122 -2.77 -23.85 -8.14
C LYS A 122 -3.46 -22.97 -7.10
N CYS A 123 -4.53 -22.31 -7.49
CA CYS A 123 -5.39 -21.57 -6.58
C CYS A 123 -6.56 -22.46 -6.14
N PRO A 124 -6.71 -22.75 -4.83
CA PRO A 124 -7.71 -23.70 -4.35
C PRO A 124 -9.14 -23.15 -4.38
N CYS A 125 -9.33 -21.82 -4.44
CA CYS A 125 -10.65 -21.22 -4.33
C CYS A 125 -11.54 -21.49 -5.54
N HIS A 126 -11.02 -21.26 -6.77
CA HIS A 126 -11.80 -21.40 -7.99
C HIS A 126 -11.02 -22.10 -9.12
N GLY A 127 -9.95 -22.81 -8.78
CA GLY A 127 -9.23 -23.65 -9.73
C GLY A 127 -8.41 -22.90 -10.78
N SER A 128 -8.00 -21.66 -10.54
CA SER A 128 -7.04 -21.01 -11.43
C SER A 128 -5.68 -21.70 -11.33
N VAL A 129 -5.07 -21.98 -12.48
CA VAL A 129 -3.81 -22.70 -12.63
C VAL A 129 -2.84 -21.87 -13.45
N TYR A 130 -1.57 -21.82 -13.03
CA TYR A 130 -0.52 -21.05 -13.70
C TYR A 130 0.74 -21.90 -13.85
N ASP A 131 1.48 -21.65 -14.91
CA ASP A 131 2.82 -22.23 -15.04
C ASP A 131 3.85 -21.52 -14.15
N MET A 132 5.10 -22.00 -14.19
CA MET A 132 6.20 -21.44 -13.41
C MET A 132 6.50 -19.98 -13.75
N ASN A 133 6.14 -19.51 -14.95
CA ASN A 133 6.30 -18.13 -15.38
C ASN A 133 5.08 -17.25 -15.02
N GLY A 134 4.12 -17.80 -14.28
CA GLY A 134 2.92 -17.10 -13.86
C GLY A 134 1.83 -17.01 -14.92
N THR A 135 2.00 -17.63 -16.10
CA THR A 135 1.02 -17.60 -17.19
C THR A 135 -0.18 -18.47 -16.86
N VAL A 136 -1.39 -17.96 -17.11
CA VAL A 136 -2.64 -18.71 -16.89
C VAL A 136 -2.70 -19.92 -17.81
N LYS A 137 -2.92 -21.11 -17.27
CA LYS A 137 -3.14 -22.36 -17.99
C LYS A 137 -4.59 -22.82 -17.95
N ALA A 138 -5.29 -22.54 -16.84
CA ALA A 138 -6.69 -22.89 -16.66
C ALA A 138 -7.34 -22.04 -15.57
N GLY A 139 -8.68 -22.05 -15.55
CA GLY A 139 -9.47 -21.39 -14.53
C GLY A 139 -9.85 -19.96 -14.86
N PRO A 140 -10.53 -19.27 -13.93
CA PRO A 140 -11.19 -17.99 -14.17
C PRO A 140 -10.28 -16.76 -14.01
N ALA A 141 -8.98 -16.91 -13.76
CA ALA A 141 -8.08 -15.76 -13.58
C ALA A 141 -8.01 -14.91 -14.86
N PRO A 142 -8.27 -13.58 -14.77
CA PRO A 142 -8.35 -12.73 -15.95
C PRO A 142 -6.98 -12.29 -16.49
N ARG A 143 -5.89 -12.56 -15.76
CA ARG A 143 -4.51 -12.20 -16.10
C ARG A 143 -3.50 -13.15 -15.46
N PRO A 144 -2.23 -13.16 -15.92
CA PRO A 144 -1.13 -13.85 -15.25
C PRO A 144 -0.92 -13.43 -13.80
N LEU A 145 -0.11 -14.19 -13.04
CA LEU A 145 0.31 -13.81 -11.70
C LEU A 145 0.99 -12.44 -11.73
N ASP A 146 0.68 -11.63 -10.73
CA ASP A 146 1.27 -10.29 -10.61
C ASP A 146 2.72 -10.39 -10.13
N THR A 147 3.64 -9.83 -10.90
CA THR A 147 5.06 -9.73 -10.54
C THR A 147 5.29 -8.53 -9.62
N LEU A 148 6.19 -8.68 -8.65
CA LEU A 148 6.67 -7.60 -7.80
C LEU A 148 7.99 -7.03 -8.36
N PRO A 149 8.23 -5.71 -8.24
CA PRO A 149 9.54 -5.14 -8.54
C PRO A 149 10.60 -5.83 -7.69
N SER A 150 11.63 -6.36 -8.33
CA SER A 150 12.73 -7.05 -7.66
C SER A 150 14.07 -6.73 -8.31
N LYS A 151 15.13 -6.75 -7.52
CA LYS A 151 16.51 -6.58 -7.98
C LYS A 151 17.48 -7.41 -7.13
N ILE A 152 18.63 -7.73 -7.70
CA ILE A 152 19.74 -8.33 -6.94
C ILE A 152 20.79 -7.25 -6.70
N GLU A 153 21.11 -7.02 -5.43
CA GLU A 153 22.12 -6.05 -5.02
C GLU A 153 23.01 -6.66 -3.94
N ASN A 154 24.32 -6.64 -4.14
CA ASN A 154 25.30 -7.27 -3.24
C ASN A 154 25.02 -8.77 -2.97
N GLY A 155 24.42 -9.47 -3.94
CA GLY A 155 24.03 -10.87 -3.81
C GLY A 155 22.72 -11.12 -3.04
N ASP A 156 22.07 -10.08 -2.53
CA ASP A 156 20.76 -10.16 -1.89
C ASP A 156 19.63 -9.88 -2.88
N LEU A 157 18.59 -10.68 -2.83
CA LEU A 157 17.34 -10.43 -3.55
C LEU A 157 16.53 -9.41 -2.78
N LEU A 158 16.34 -8.24 -3.36
CA LEU A 158 15.50 -7.17 -2.83
C LEU A 158 14.17 -7.13 -3.57
N VAL A 159 13.08 -6.87 -2.86
CA VAL A 159 11.73 -6.73 -3.41
C VAL A 159 11.06 -5.46 -2.87
N GLN A 160 10.23 -4.82 -3.70
CA GLN A 160 9.24 -3.84 -3.25
C GLN A 160 7.87 -4.54 -3.26
N TYR A 161 7.22 -4.56 -2.10
CA TYR A 161 5.90 -5.16 -2.02
C TYR A 161 4.84 -4.19 -2.53
N GLU A 162 4.06 -4.67 -3.48
CA GLU A 162 2.93 -3.95 -4.07
C GLU A 162 1.68 -4.82 -3.97
N GLU A 163 0.55 -4.18 -3.71
CA GLU A 163 -0.76 -4.83 -3.72
C GLU A 163 -1.52 -4.47 -5.00
N PHE A 164 -2.18 -5.47 -5.57
CA PHE A 164 -2.88 -5.30 -6.83
C PHE A 164 -4.35 -5.62 -6.72
N LYS A 165 -5.17 -4.86 -7.41
CA LYS A 165 -6.61 -5.08 -7.46
C LYS A 165 -6.92 -6.37 -8.22
N SER A 166 -7.59 -7.32 -7.55
CA SER A 166 -8.06 -8.59 -8.16
C SER A 166 -9.29 -8.38 -9.03
N GLY A 167 -9.61 -9.36 -9.90
CA GLY A 167 -10.79 -9.35 -10.75
C GLY A 167 -10.67 -8.49 -12.02
N LEU A 168 -9.54 -7.86 -12.28
CA LEU A 168 -9.33 -7.01 -13.46
C LEU A 168 -8.40 -7.71 -14.48
N ALA A 169 -8.65 -7.51 -15.77
CA ALA A 169 -7.77 -8.00 -16.82
C ALA A 169 -6.43 -7.24 -16.89
N LYS A 170 -6.38 -6.01 -16.38
CA LYS A 170 -5.15 -5.21 -16.28
C LYS A 170 -4.65 -5.19 -14.85
N LYS A 171 -3.33 -5.24 -14.68
CA LYS A 171 -2.65 -5.03 -13.41
C LYS A 171 -2.85 -3.57 -12.95
N VAL A 172 -3.49 -3.38 -11.81
CA VAL A 172 -3.73 -2.06 -11.19
C VAL A 172 -3.25 -2.14 -9.76
N GLU A 173 -2.30 -1.29 -9.40
CA GLU A 173 -1.79 -1.15 -8.04
C GLU A 173 -2.83 -0.44 -7.14
N LEU A 174 -2.91 -0.85 -5.86
CA LEU A 174 -3.83 -0.32 -4.85
C LEU A 174 -3.21 0.83 -4.05
#